data_1e08326ffa01e32f8173aee3e9931aa2
#
_entry.id   1e08326ffa01e32f8173aee3e9931aa2
#
_cell.length_a   1.000
_cell.length_b   1.000
_cell.length_c   1.000
_cell.angle_alpha   90.00
_cell.angle_beta   90.00
_cell.angle_gamma   90.00
#
_symmetry.space_group_name_H-M   'P 1'
#
loop_
_entity.id
_entity.type
_entity.pdbx_description
1 polymer ?
#
loop_
_entity_poly.entity_id
_entity_poly.type
_entity_poly.pdbx_seq_one_letter_code
_entity_poly.pdbx_strand_id
1 'polypeptide(L)'
;MRYEAEPDGCGNHLDLEQRIGDALMRAGQTAAAAESLTGGAVSSRLSAIEGASDWFLGAVVAYGEEVKFTLLGVDRGPVINGSAAAQMAAGVARLLDAEVAVATTGVGGPGPQEGRDTGTVFVAVRTPDGSDVREYHFDGDPAEVVRQTTERALEDLARAVAQSRLV
;
A
#
# COMPACT_ATOMS: atom_id res chain seq x y z
N MET A 1 27.24 23.35 10.74
CA MET A 1 25.96 23.48 11.46
C MET A 1 25.43 22.05 11.61
N ARG A 2 25.49 21.47 12.80
CA ARG A 2 24.97 20.11 13.05
C ARG A 2 23.48 20.23 13.37
N TYR A 3 22.67 19.55 12.63
CA TYR A 3 21.24 19.42 12.92
C TYR A 3 21.12 18.36 14.02
N GLU A 4 20.83 18.77 15.23
CA GLU A 4 20.44 17.84 16.29
C GLU A 4 18.95 17.56 16.13
N ALA A 5 18.63 16.35 15.68
CA ALA A 5 17.24 15.89 15.62
C ALA A 5 16.77 15.61 17.05
N GLU A 6 15.70 16.28 17.45
CA GLU A 6 14.95 15.96 18.68
C GLU A 6 14.42 14.52 18.59
N PRO A 7 14.39 13.74 19.68
CA PRO A 7 13.83 12.39 19.68
C PRO A 7 12.29 12.47 19.76
N ASP A 8 11.68 12.69 18.64
CA ASP A 8 10.22 12.61 18.53
C ASP A 8 9.80 11.14 18.59
N GLY A 9 8.63 10.85 19.19
CA GLY A 9 8.05 9.53 19.44
C GLY A 9 7.87 8.61 18.22
N CYS A 10 8.89 8.48 17.39
CA CYS A 10 8.94 7.74 16.12
C CYS A 10 9.30 6.24 16.29
N GLY A 11 9.39 5.74 17.52
CA GLY A 11 9.86 4.38 17.79
C GLY A 11 8.96 3.24 17.29
N ASN A 12 7.72 3.54 16.87
CA ASN A 12 6.76 2.51 16.52
C ASN A 12 6.56 2.32 15.01
N HIS A 13 6.87 3.31 14.18
CA HIS A 13 6.65 3.24 12.74
C HIS A 13 7.81 2.55 12.00
N LEU A 14 9.04 2.90 12.29
CA LEU A 14 10.21 2.24 11.70
C LEU A 14 10.30 0.75 12.05
N ASP A 15 9.73 0.34 13.19
CA ASP A 15 9.65 -1.07 13.59
C ASP A 15 8.72 -1.88 12.68
N LEU A 16 7.61 -1.29 12.21
CA LEU A 16 6.65 -1.96 11.34
C LEU A 16 7.25 -2.25 9.95
N GLU A 17 7.84 -1.24 9.30
CA GLU A 17 8.47 -1.37 8.00
C GLU A 17 9.69 -2.29 8.04
N GLN A 18 10.50 -2.18 9.09
CA GLN A 18 11.64 -3.08 9.29
C GLN A 18 11.19 -4.54 9.41
N ARG A 19 10.11 -4.80 10.14
CA ARG A 19 9.51 -6.14 10.25
C ARG A 19 9.00 -6.66 8.91
N ILE A 20 8.42 -5.80 8.07
CA ILE A 20 8.03 -6.16 6.70
C ILE A 20 9.25 -6.58 5.90
N GLY A 21 10.29 -5.76 5.87
CA GLY A 21 11.53 -6.04 5.14
C GLY A 21 12.21 -7.34 5.62
N ASP A 22 12.37 -7.50 6.93
CA ASP A 22 12.92 -8.72 7.53
C ASP A 22 12.10 -9.96 7.16
N ALA A 23 10.78 -9.83 7.09
CA ALA A 23 9.91 -10.92 6.72
C ALA A 23 10.09 -11.32 5.25
N LEU A 24 10.12 -10.34 4.36
CA LEU A 24 10.32 -10.56 2.93
C LEU A 24 11.71 -11.13 2.63
N MET A 25 12.76 -10.57 3.20
CA MET A 25 14.13 -11.08 3.02
C MET A 25 14.28 -12.52 3.50
N ARG A 26 13.72 -12.87 4.66
CA ARG A 26 13.75 -14.26 5.15
C ARG A 26 12.99 -15.22 4.25
N ALA A 27 11.92 -14.76 3.58
CA ALA A 27 11.16 -15.57 2.63
C ALA A 27 11.78 -15.60 1.23
N GLY A 28 12.78 -14.77 0.95
CA GLY A 28 13.34 -14.58 -0.39
C GLY A 28 12.34 -13.96 -1.35
N GLN A 29 11.44 -13.11 -0.84
CA GLN A 29 10.35 -12.50 -1.61
C GLN A 29 10.60 -11.00 -1.81
N THR A 30 10.09 -10.49 -2.93
CA THR A 30 10.10 -9.08 -3.27
C THR A 30 8.70 -8.48 -3.17
N ALA A 31 8.63 -7.16 -2.98
CA ALA A 31 7.38 -6.45 -2.83
C ALA A 31 7.27 -5.23 -3.74
N ALA A 32 6.03 -4.90 -4.12
CA ALA A 32 5.68 -3.70 -4.88
C ALA A 32 4.42 -3.03 -4.30
N ALA A 33 4.20 -1.77 -4.64
CA ALA A 33 3.01 -1.04 -4.23
C ALA A 33 2.28 -0.39 -5.41
N ALA A 34 0.94 -0.37 -5.37
CA ALA A 34 0.10 0.41 -6.26
C ALA A 34 -0.75 1.38 -5.45
N GLU A 35 -0.57 2.66 -5.68
CA GLU A 35 -1.15 3.70 -4.84
C GLU A 35 -2.08 4.61 -5.63
N SER A 36 -3.25 4.89 -5.09
CA SER A 36 -4.14 5.92 -5.60
C SER A 36 -4.16 7.10 -4.63
N LEU A 37 -5.11 7.18 -3.70
CA LEU A 37 -5.27 8.32 -2.80
C LEU A 37 -4.04 8.56 -1.89
N THR A 38 -3.23 7.57 -1.63
CA THR A 38 -2.02 7.72 -0.79
C THR A 38 -0.86 8.41 -1.49
N GLY A 39 -0.92 8.54 -2.82
CA GLY A 39 -0.04 9.41 -3.61
C GLY A 39 1.46 9.15 -3.50
N GLY A 40 1.89 7.96 -3.09
CA GLY A 40 3.29 7.61 -2.87
C GLY A 40 3.68 7.49 -1.39
N ALA A 41 2.76 7.73 -0.46
CA ALA A 41 3.08 7.69 0.97
C ALA A 41 3.44 6.27 1.46
N VAL A 42 2.80 5.22 0.94
CA VAL A 42 3.15 3.83 1.28
C VAL A 42 4.56 3.50 0.79
N SER A 43 4.84 3.76 -0.48
CA SER A 43 6.16 3.50 -1.07
C SER A 43 7.27 4.33 -0.44
N SER A 44 6.99 5.58 -0.09
CA SER A 44 7.94 6.44 0.63
C SER A 44 8.37 5.82 1.96
N ARG A 45 7.44 5.29 2.73
CA ARG A 45 7.73 4.61 3.99
C ARG A 45 8.50 3.31 3.79
N LEU A 46 8.11 2.48 2.82
CA LEU A 46 8.81 1.22 2.52
C LEU A 46 10.24 1.43 2.05
N SER A 47 10.48 2.47 1.25
CA SER A 47 11.81 2.79 0.73
C SER A 47 12.76 3.46 1.73
N ALA A 48 12.25 3.94 2.86
CA ALA A 48 13.05 4.66 3.85
C ALA A 48 13.87 3.75 4.78
N ILE A 49 13.70 2.43 4.69
CA ILE A 49 14.37 1.46 5.56
C ILE A 49 15.72 1.06 4.98
N GLU A 50 16.70 0.84 5.85
CA GLU A 50 17.98 0.27 5.45
C GLU A 50 17.79 -1.10 4.79
N GLY A 51 18.40 -1.32 3.64
CA GLY A 51 18.28 -2.55 2.86
C GLY A 51 16.99 -2.68 2.06
N ALA A 52 16.17 -1.63 1.94
CA ALA A 52 14.92 -1.68 1.18
C ALA A 52 15.14 -2.13 -0.29
N SER A 53 16.26 -1.77 -0.90
CA SER A 53 16.61 -2.16 -2.27
C SER A 53 16.72 -3.68 -2.50
N ASP A 54 16.85 -4.46 -1.45
CA ASP A 54 17.00 -5.91 -1.55
C ASP A 54 15.66 -6.63 -1.72
N TRP A 55 14.54 -5.95 -1.40
CA TRP A 55 13.21 -6.55 -1.43
C TRP A 55 12.11 -5.64 -2.00
N PHE A 56 12.26 -4.30 -1.96
CA PHE A 56 11.25 -3.37 -2.49
C PHE A 56 11.60 -2.95 -3.91
N LEU A 57 10.83 -3.44 -4.88
CA LEU A 57 11.09 -3.20 -6.31
C LEU A 57 10.59 -1.84 -6.78
N GLY A 58 9.67 -1.22 -6.06
CA GLY A 58 9.12 0.08 -6.41
C GLY A 58 7.60 0.14 -6.35
N ALA A 59 7.04 1.20 -6.92
CA ALA A 59 5.62 1.45 -6.88
C ALA A 59 5.10 2.13 -8.14
N VAL A 60 3.78 2.00 -8.36
CA VAL A 60 3.03 2.78 -9.33
C VAL A 60 2.04 3.67 -8.58
N VAL A 61 2.19 4.98 -8.69
CA VAL A 61 1.20 5.94 -8.23
C VAL A 61 0.18 6.12 -9.37
N ALA A 62 -0.92 5.38 -9.28
CA ALA A 62 -2.01 5.36 -10.24
C ALA A 62 -3.15 6.28 -9.75
N TYR A 63 -2.88 7.58 -9.64
CA TYR A 63 -3.85 8.54 -9.13
C TYR A 63 -5.05 8.73 -10.08
N GLY A 64 -4.78 8.85 -11.37
CA GLY A 64 -5.81 8.90 -12.41
C GLY A 64 -6.35 7.51 -12.75
N GLU A 65 -7.64 7.43 -13.08
CA GLU A 65 -8.31 6.17 -13.43
C GLU A 65 -7.66 5.50 -14.65
N GLU A 66 -7.31 6.28 -15.67
CA GLU A 66 -6.73 5.76 -16.91
C GLU A 66 -5.39 5.03 -16.67
N VAL A 67 -4.61 5.45 -15.69
CA VAL A 67 -3.37 4.76 -15.29
C VAL A 67 -3.70 3.40 -14.67
N LYS A 68 -4.77 3.30 -13.89
CA LYS A 68 -5.23 2.01 -13.35
C LYS A 68 -5.60 1.04 -14.46
N PHE A 69 -6.35 1.52 -15.46
CA PHE A 69 -6.81 0.70 -16.57
C PHE A 69 -5.69 0.26 -17.49
N THR A 70 -4.86 1.22 -17.94
CA THR A 70 -3.86 0.97 -18.99
C THR A 70 -2.58 0.34 -18.48
N LEU A 71 -2.11 0.73 -17.31
CA LEU A 71 -0.84 0.27 -16.77
C LEU A 71 -1.01 -0.93 -15.81
N LEU A 72 -2.00 -0.89 -14.95
CA LEU A 72 -2.22 -1.95 -13.96
C LEU A 72 -3.21 -3.03 -14.42
N GLY A 73 -3.92 -2.79 -15.52
CA GLY A 73 -4.88 -3.74 -16.08
C GLY A 73 -6.15 -3.89 -15.25
N VAL A 74 -6.53 -2.84 -14.53
CA VAL A 74 -7.83 -2.77 -13.84
C VAL A 74 -8.94 -2.69 -14.87
N ASP A 75 -10.03 -3.40 -14.66
CA ASP A 75 -11.21 -3.35 -15.52
C ASP A 75 -11.79 -1.93 -15.56
N ARG A 76 -12.23 -1.48 -16.75
CA ARG A 76 -12.85 -0.17 -16.90
C ARG A 76 -14.17 -0.10 -16.16
N GLY A 77 -14.37 0.95 -15.40
CA GLY A 77 -15.54 1.17 -14.57
C GLY A 77 -15.18 1.81 -13.24
N PRO A 78 -16.04 1.70 -12.22
CA PRO A 78 -15.76 2.22 -10.88
C PRO A 78 -14.49 1.61 -10.29
N VAL A 79 -13.63 2.46 -9.69
CA VAL A 79 -12.32 2.05 -9.15
C VAL A 79 -12.24 2.13 -7.62
N ILE A 80 -13.31 2.60 -6.96
CA ILE A 80 -13.40 2.67 -5.49
C ILE A 80 -14.18 1.46 -4.99
N ASN A 81 -13.53 0.30 -5.07
CA ASN A 81 -14.07 -0.97 -4.61
C ASN A 81 -12.97 -2.01 -4.40
N GLY A 82 -13.32 -3.11 -3.75
CA GLY A 82 -12.37 -4.17 -3.41
C GLY A 82 -11.81 -4.90 -4.65
N SER A 83 -12.60 -5.06 -5.71
CA SER A 83 -12.14 -5.69 -6.96
C SER A 83 -11.04 -4.86 -7.62
N ALA A 84 -11.25 -3.54 -7.72
CA ALA A 84 -10.24 -2.63 -8.27
C ALA A 84 -8.94 -2.65 -7.43
N ALA A 85 -9.04 -2.64 -6.10
CA ALA A 85 -7.87 -2.76 -5.22
C ALA A 85 -7.11 -4.07 -5.47
N ALA A 86 -7.81 -5.20 -5.56
CA ALA A 86 -7.20 -6.50 -5.86
C ALA A 86 -6.52 -6.52 -7.22
N GLN A 87 -7.16 -5.96 -8.25
CA GLN A 87 -6.61 -5.86 -9.60
C GLN A 87 -5.39 -4.93 -9.64
N MET A 88 -5.39 -3.82 -8.89
CA MET A 88 -4.23 -2.94 -8.75
C MET A 88 -3.03 -3.68 -8.15
N ALA A 89 -3.24 -4.45 -7.07
CA ALA A 89 -2.19 -5.25 -6.44
C ALA A 89 -1.65 -6.31 -7.41
N ALA A 90 -2.53 -7.04 -8.10
CA ALA A 90 -2.12 -8.03 -9.10
C ALA A 90 -1.39 -7.37 -10.29
N GLY A 91 -1.85 -6.20 -10.71
CA GLY A 91 -1.26 -5.44 -11.82
C GLY A 91 0.17 -4.97 -11.54
N VAL A 92 0.41 -4.39 -10.37
CA VAL A 92 1.76 -3.92 -10.01
C VAL A 92 2.71 -5.09 -9.73
N ALA A 93 2.22 -6.18 -9.13
CA ALA A 93 3.01 -7.39 -8.94
C ALA A 93 3.50 -7.96 -10.27
N ARG A 94 2.61 -8.06 -11.26
CA ARG A 94 2.95 -8.49 -12.61
C ARG A 94 3.90 -7.53 -13.33
N LEU A 95 3.66 -6.22 -13.20
CA LEU A 95 4.44 -5.20 -13.88
C LEU A 95 5.90 -5.16 -13.42
N LEU A 96 6.12 -5.32 -12.13
CA LEU A 96 7.43 -5.23 -11.48
C LEU A 96 8.04 -6.61 -11.16
N ASP A 97 7.36 -7.70 -11.51
CA ASP A 97 7.77 -9.07 -11.19
C ASP A 97 7.98 -9.30 -9.69
N ALA A 98 7.04 -8.78 -8.88
CA ALA A 98 7.06 -8.91 -7.42
C ALA A 98 6.16 -10.05 -6.96
N GLU A 99 6.58 -10.82 -5.94
CA GLU A 99 5.78 -11.88 -5.35
C GLU A 99 4.67 -11.33 -4.46
N VAL A 100 4.95 -10.23 -3.77
CA VAL A 100 4.02 -9.57 -2.84
C VAL A 100 3.68 -8.18 -3.36
N ALA A 101 2.44 -7.76 -3.20
CA ALA A 101 2.03 -6.41 -3.54
C ALA A 101 0.97 -5.87 -2.58
N VAL A 102 1.03 -4.59 -2.29
CA VAL A 102 -0.01 -3.84 -1.58
C VAL A 102 -0.62 -2.79 -2.49
N ALA A 103 -1.93 -2.61 -2.44
CA ALA A 103 -2.61 -1.58 -3.21
C ALA A 103 -3.62 -0.81 -2.36
N THR A 104 -3.78 0.48 -2.66
CA THR A 104 -4.73 1.38 -2.02
C THR A 104 -5.59 2.08 -3.05
N THR A 105 -6.91 2.08 -2.87
CA THR A 105 -7.86 2.91 -3.61
C THR A 105 -8.95 3.41 -2.67
N GLY A 106 -9.53 4.57 -2.95
CA GLY A 106 -10.56 5.11 -2.07
C GLY A 106 -10.83 6.58 -2.29
N VAL A 107 -11.72 7.13 -1.47
CA VAL A 107 -12.13 8.54 -1.47
C VAL A 107 -11.35 9.30 -0.42
N GLY A 108 -10.30 10.02 -0.85
CA GLY A 108 -9.53 10.89 0.05
C GLY A 108 -10.27 12.16 0.47
N GLY A 109 -11.25 12.60 -0.32
CA GLY A 109 -11.99 13.84 -0.12
C GLY A 109 -11.36 15.07 -0.82
N PRO A 110 -11.95 16.26 -0.66
CA PRO A 110 -13.24 16.49 -0.01
C PRO A 110 -14.41 16.00 -0.88
N GLY A 111 -15.45 15.53 -0.24
CA GLY A 111 -16.68 15.07 -0.89
C GLY A 111 -16.68 13.64 -1.40
N PRO A 112 -17.86 13.07 -1.66
CA PRO A 112 -18.01 11.70 -2.12
C PRO A 112 -17.57 11.52 -3.58
N GLN A 113 -17.17 10.30 -3.92
CA GLN A 113 -16.84 9.87 -5.29
C GLN A 113 -17.43 8.50 -5.58
N GLU A 114 -17.89 8.28 -6.81
CA GLU A 114 -18.50 6.99 -7.25
C GLU A 114 -19.60 6.48 -6.31
N GLY A 115 -20.35 7.39 -5.66
CA GLY A 115 -21.37 7.03 -4.67
C GLY A 115 -20.82 6.50 -3.34
N ARG A 116 -19.53 6.66 -3.08
CA ARG A 116 -18.87 6.33 -1.82
C ARG A 116 -18.57 7.59 -1.02
N ASP A 117 -18.79 7.53 0.28
CA ASP A 117 -18.49 8.63 1.19
C ASP A 117 -16.98 8.87 1.31
N THR A 118 -16.62 10.12 1.62
CA THR A 118 -15.23 10.49 1.97
C THR A 118 -14.71 9.57 3.07
N GLY A 119 -13.48 9.10 2.92
CA GLY A 119 -12.84 8.21 3.87
C GLY A 119 -13.11 6.72 3.62
N THR A 120 -13.97 6.36 2.64
CA THR A 120 -14.11 4.97 2.21
C THR A 120 -12.87 4.54 1.43
N VAL A 121 -12.15 3.55 1.94
CA VAL A 121 -10.87 3.09 1.41
C VAL A 121 -10.84 1.57 1.31
N PHE A 122 -10.23 1.07 0.26
CA PHE A 122 -9.95 -0.35 0.06
C PHE A 122 -8.44 -0.57 0.01
N VAL A 123 -7.98 -1.51 0.81
CA VAL A 123 -6.60 -1.98 0.83
C VAL A 123 -6.58 -3.43 0.36
N ALA A 124 -5.76 -3.76 -0.61
CA ALA A 124 -5.53 -5.13 -1.05
C ALA A 124 -4.07 -5.51 -0.82
N VAL A 125 -3.85 -6.70 -0.31
CA VAL A 125 -2.52 -7.31 -0.25
C VAL A 125 -2.56 -8.63 -1.00
N ARG A 126 -1.65 -8.78 -1.97
CA ARG A 126 -1.44 -10.01 -2.72
C ARG A 126 -0.15 -10.67 -2.24
N THR A 127 -0.20 -11.97 -2.02
CA THR A 127 0.95 -12.85 -1.76
C THR A 127 0.90 -14.04 -2.71
N PRO A 128 1.93 -14.90 -2.75
CA PRO A 128 1.85 -16.17 -3.50
C PRO A 128 0.70 -17.08 -3.07
N ASP A 129 0.25 -16.96 -1.81
CA ASP A 129 -0.82 -17.79 -1.23
C ASP A 129 -2.23 -17.27 -1.56
N GLY A 130 -2.36 -16.04 -2.07
CA GLY A 130 -3.64 -15.43 -2.42
C GLY A 130 -3.68 -13.92 -2.19
N SER A 131 -4.91 -13.41 -2.17
CA SER A 131 -5.15 -11.98 -1.96
C SER A 131 -6.15 -11.76 -0.82
N ASP A 132 -5.85 -10.80 0.05
CA ASP A 132 -6.76 -10.28 1.08
C ASP A 132 -7.16 -8.85 0.71
N VAL A 133 -8.44 -8.53 0.83
CA VAL A 133 -8.98 -7.19 0.55
C VAL A 133 -9.79 -6.73 1.74
N ARG A 134 -9.51 -5.52 2.20
CA ARG A 134 -10.19 -4.92 3.34
C ARG A 134 -10.78 -3.56 2.98
N GLU A 135 -11.98 -3.31 3.45
CA GLU A 135 -12.63 -2.02 3.40
C GLU A 135 -12.45 -1.32 4.76
N TYR A 136 -12.10 -0.05 4.69
CA TYR A 136 -11.97 0.84 5.84
C TYR A 136 -12.80 2.10 5.64
N HIS A 137 -13.18 2.70 6.73
CA HIS A 137 -13.79 4.03 6.73
C HIS A 137 -13.06 4.92 7.73
N PHE A 138 -12.45 5.98 7.24
CA PHE A 138 -11.66 6.91 8.03
C PHE A 138 -12.32 8.26 8.11
N ASP A 139 -12.37 8.81 9.32
CA ASP A 139 -12.78 10.19 9.56
C ASP A 139 -11.58 11.13 9.42
N GLY A 140 -11.86 12.38 9.12
CA GLY A 140 -10.87 13.45 9.07
C GLY A 140 -10.81 14.17 7.74
N ASP A 141 -9.87 15.10 7.64
CA ASP A 141 -9.56 15.79 6.41
C ASP A 141 -8.78 14.89 5.42
N PRO A 142 -8.58 15.31 4.16
CA PRO A 142 -7.88 14.47 3.17
C PRO A 142 -6.49 14.02 3.61
N ALA A 143 -5.73 14.84 4.31
CA ALA A 143 -4.40 14.48 4.79
C ALA A 143 -4.46 13.40 5.87
N GLU A 144 -5.45 13.47 6.75
CA GLU A 144 -5.69 12.48 7.80
C GLU A 144 -6.16 11.14 7.22
N VAL A 145 -7.04 11.16 6.21
CA VAL A 145 -7.46 9.95 5.48
C VAL A 145 -6.26 9.28 4.82
N VAL A 146 -5.38 10.04 4.16
CA VAL A 146 -4.15 9.54 3.54
C VAL A 146 -3.23 8.91 4.59
N ARG A 147 -3.03 9.58 5.72
CA ARG A 147 -2.19 9.08 6.82
C ARG A 147 -2.70 7.74 7.36
N GLN A 148 -3.99 7.67 7.69
CA GLN A 148 -4.62 6.46 8.23
C GLN A 148 -4.60 5.32 7.19
N THR A 149 -4.86 5.61 5.92
CA THR A 149 -4.79 4.63 4.83
C THR A 149 -3.38 4.05 4.70
N THR A 150 -2.36 4.90 4.73
CA THR A 150 -0.96 4.49 4.65
C THR A 150 -0.61 3.55 5.80
N GLU A 151 -1.00 3.88 7.00
CA GLU A 151 -0.74 3.08 8.19
C GLU A 151 -1.41 1.71 8.11
N ARG A 152 -2.69 1.66 7.74
CA ARG A 152 -3.42 0.40 7.56
C ARG A 152 -2.88 -0.46 6.43
N ALA A 153 -2.47 0.14 5.32
CA ALA A 153 -1.85 -0.59 4.22
C ALA A 153 -0.56 -1.30 4.66
N LEU A 154 0.27 -0.65 5.46
CA LEU A 154 1.49 -1.23 6.00
C LEU A 154 1.21 -2.31 7.06
N GLU A 155 0.21 -2.11 7.92
CA GLU A 155 -0.23 -3.13 8.88
C GLU A 155 -0.77 -4.38 8.20
N ASP A 156 -1.58 -4.21 7.15
CA ASP A 156 -2.12 -5.32 6.36
C ASP A 156 -1.02 -6.07 5.62
N LEU A 157 -0.06 -5.34 5.05
CA LEU A 157 1.13 -5.93 4.41
C LEU A 157 1.95 -6.73 5.44
N ALA A 158 2.25 -6.16 6.61
CA ALA A 158 2.99 -6.84 7.67
C ALA A 158 2.30 -8.14 8.11
N ARG A 159 0.98 -8.10 8.26
CA ARG A 159 0.18 -9.28 8.61
C ARG A 159 0.28 -10.36 7.53
N ALA A 160 0.11 -9.99 6.28
CA ALA A 160 0.12 -10.93 5.16
C ALA A 160 1.49 -11.63 5.02
N VAL A 161 2.60 -10.88 5.07
CA VAL A 161 3.94 -11.46 4.96
C VAL A 161 4.33 -12.31 6.18
N ALA A 162 3.75 -12.05 7.35
CA ALA A 162 3.95 -12.88 8.53
C ALA A 162 3.21 -14.22 8.45
N GLN A 163 2.06 -14.25 7.78
CA GLN A 163 1.22 -15.45 7.61
C GLN A 163 1.70 -16.36 6.48
N SER A 164 2.31 -15.80 5.44
CA SER A 164 2.84 -16.54 4.28
C SER A 164 3.98 -17.53 4.59
N ARG A 165 4.26 -17.78 5.84
CA ARG A 165 5.42 -18.58 6.31
C ARG A 165 5.10 -19.93 6.88
N LEU A 166 3.87 -20.34 6.89
CA LEU A 166 3.45 -21.56 7.56
C LEU A 166 3.27 -22.73 6.59
N VAL A 167 4.08 -22.77 5.51
CA VAL A 167 4.17 -23.96 4.65
C VAL A 167 5.58 -24.52 4.67
#